data_8b8aacdf58afedd467035a72fe9516d2
#
_entry.id   8b8aacdf58afedd467035a72fe9516d2
#
_cell.length_a   1.000
_cell.length_b   1.000
_cell.length_c   1.000
_cell.angle_alpha   90.00
_cell.angle_beta   90.00
_cell.angle_gamma   90.00
#
_symmetry.space_group_name_H-M   'P 1'
#
loop_
_entity.id
_entity.type
_entity.pdbx_description
1 polymer ?
#
loop_
_entity_poly.entity_id
_entity_poly.type
_entity_poly.pdbx_seq_one_letter_code
_entity_poly.pdbx_strand_id
1 'polypeptide(L)'
;LYFYPPDENENSKIMLSTSNENIISITEKASNITVDGLTLQGTRADALNVAGENCKIVNCTVKNAADCGINVSGKNNLVENCEVAFIGKDAVVLSGGSAEGFVYGSNTVTNNSLHDYGEIQKTYIAGVNLSGIGNVVSHNEIYNAPHMGVYYTGNENVVEYNYIHDVVLQSSDAGAIYTGYSYSTYGNVVRYNCISNIGSGTFTPSGIYFDDNSSGQTAYGNVLINIPGYAFLVGGGRDNMIENNLVINAGKQILYDDRAYDGYHNDGWYAKNCKTPDSRLWQLMNEAKEFNASIGNKYDGIERMHQDYERE
;
A
#
# COMPACT_ATOMS: atom_id res chain seq x y z
N LEU A 1 -14.47 -13.31 30.76
CA LEU A 1 -14.83 -12.82 29.44
C LEU A 1 -16.35 -12.82 29.33
N TYR A 2 -16.93 -11.68 28.98
CA TYR A 2 -18.36 -11.56 28.72
C TYR A 2 -18.56 -11.43 27.21
N PHE A 3 -19.49 -12.19 26.67
CA PHE A 3 -19.84 -12.19 25.26
C PHE A 3 -21.36 -12.06 25.11
N TYR A 4 -21.81 -11.15 24.27
CA TYR A 4 -23.20 -11.01 23.86
C TYR A 4 -23.32 -11.51 22.43
N PRO A 5 -23.95 -12.67 22.19
CA PRO A 5 -24.10 -13.20 20.84
C PRO A 5 -24.99 -12.29 20.00
N PRO A 6 -24.68 -12.06 18.72
CA PRO A 6 -25.52 -11.25 17.83
C PRO A 6 -26.89 -11.86 17.55
N ASP A 7 -27.03 -13.20 17.69
CA ASP A 7 -28.29 -13.93 17.50
C ASP A 7 -28.55 -14.88 18.66
N GLU A 8 -29.83 -15.03 19.06
CA GLU A 8 -30.27 -15.98 20.07
C GLU A 8 -30.26 -17.45 19.58
N ASN A 9 -29.53 -17.75 18.50
CA ASN A 9 -29.49 -19.09 17.92
C ASN A 9 -28.59 -20.03 18.75
N GLU A 10 -29.16 -21.00 19.38
CA GLU A 10 -28.48 -22.03 20.18
C GLU A 10 -27.41 -22.84 19.44
N ASN A 11 -27.35 -22.73 18.11
CA ASN A 11 -26.40 -23.42 17.23
C ASN A 11 -25.19 -22.56 16.80
N SER A 12 -25.03 -21.34 17.32
CA SER A 12 -23.89 -20.48 16.98
C SER A 12 -22.59 -21.08 17.53
N LYS A 13 -21.64 -21.35 16.66
CA LYS A 13 -20.29 -21.79 17.06
C LYS A 13 -19.46 -20.55 17.40
N ILE A 14 -19.04 -20.45 18.65
CA ILE A 14 -18.12 -19.42 19.12
C ILE A 14 -16.70 -19.99 19.12
N MET A 15 -15.79 -19.31 18.45
CA MET A 15 -14.37 -19.62 18.49
C MET A 15 -13.62 -18.52 19.23
N LEU A 16 -12.91 -18.89 20.28
CA LEU A 16 -12.02 -18.00 21.03
C LEU A 16 -10.57 -18.38 20.74
N SER A 17 -9.84 -17.50 20.05
CA SER A 17 -8.41 -17.71 19.86
C SER A 17 -7.62 -17.37 21.13
N THR A 18 -6.76 -18.26 21.53
CA THR A 18 -5.79 -18.08 22.63
C THR A 18 -4.33 -18.13 22.16
N SER A 19 -4.11 -18.50 20.88
CA SER A 19 -2.77 -18.54 20.29
C SER A 19 -2.25 -17.14 20.00
N ASN A 20 -1.03 -16.84 20.44
CA ASN A 20 -0.27 -15.63 20.09
C ASN A 20 0.83 -15.92 19.05
N GLU A 21 0.80 -17.09 18.44
CA GLU A 21 1.79 -17.54 17.47
C GLU A 21 1.21 -17.53 16.07
N ASN A 22 2.04 -17.32 15.07
CA ASN A 22 1.66 -17.52 13.68
C ASN A 22 1.25 -18.98 13.47
N ILE A 23 0.26 -19.22 12.61
CA ILE A 23 -0.17 -20.60 12.33
C ILE A 23 0.92 -21.32 11.53
N ILE A 24 1.52 -20.60 10.54
CA ILE A 24 2.65 -21.09 9.76
C ILE A 24 3.73 -20.02 9.72
N SER A 25 4.99 -20.42 9.95
CA SER A 25 6.17 -19.57 9.77
C SER A 25 7.19 -20.26 8.88
N ILE A 26 7.49 -19.67 7.75
CA ILE A 26 8.55 -20.07 6.81
C ILE A 26 9.72 -19.12 7.02
N THR A 27 10.81 -19.61 7.57
CA THR A 27 11.96 -18.79 7.98
C THR A 27 12.81 -18.37 6.76
N GLU A 28 13.68 -17.40 6.95
CA GLU A 28 14.62 -16.88 5.92
C GLU A 28 15.56 -17.94 5.33
N LYS A 29 15.81 -19.04 6.05
CA LYS A 29 16.67 -20.15 5.58
C LYS A 29 15.92 -21.19 4.74
N ALA A 30 14.61 -21.08 4.66
CA ALA A 30 13.77 -21.99 3.90
C ALA A 30 13.64 -21.52 2.44
N SER A 31 13.52 -22.48 1.54
CA SER A 31 13.26 -22.19 0.13
C SER A 31 12.40 -23.27 -0.50
N ASN A 32 11.71 -22.89 -1.59
CA ASN A 32 10.90 -23.81 -2.40
C ASN A 32 9.80 -24.53 -1.59
N ILE A 33 9.20 -23.83 -0.61
CA ILE A 33 8.07 -24.35 0.16
C ILE A 33 6.77 -23.93 -0.53
N THR A 34 5.85 -24.88 -0.67
CA THR A 34 4.50 -24.60 -1.13
C THR A 34 3.49 -24.91 -0.04
N VAL A 35 2.64 -23.93 0.26
CA VAL A 35 1.44 -24.08 1.10
C VAL A 35 0.25 -24.03 0.15
N ASP A 36 -0.50 -25.10 0.01
CA ASP A 36 -1.56 -25.25 -0.99
C ASP A 36 -2.84 -25.79 -0.39
N GLY A 37 -3.97 -25.11 -0.67
CA GLY A 37 -5.32 -25.59 -0.36
C GLY A 37 -5.68 -25.63 1.13
N LEU A 38 -4.98 -24.87 2.00
CA LEU A 38 -5.24 -24.88 3.43
C LEU A 38 -6.19 -23.75 3.87
N THR A 39 -6.95 -24.03 4.93
CA THR A 39 -7.66 -22.98 5.68
C THR A 39 -6.89 -22.69 6.95
N LEU A 40 -6.41 -21.45 7.09
CA LEU A 40 -5.67 -20.94 8.24
C LEU A 40 -6.54 -19.93 8.99
N GLN A 41 -6.86 -20.19 10.24
CA GLN A 41 -7.76 -19.30 10.99
C GLN A 41 -7.58 -19.35 12.50
N GLY A 42 -7.96 -18.25 13.15
CA GLY A 42 -8.11 -18.23 14.61
C GLY A 42 -6.79 -18.05 15.36
N THR A 43 -5.95 -17.12 14.91
CA THR A 43 -4.77 -16.67 15.68
C THR A 43 -4.92 -15.23 16.16
N ARG A 44 -4.16 -14.85 17.18
CA ARG A 44 -4.00 -13.46 17.64
C ARG A 44 -2.75 -12.79 17.05
N ALA A 45 -1.95 -13.52 16.29
CA ALA A 45 -0.80 -13.05 15.52
C ALA A 45 -1.12 -13.03 14.02
N ASP A 46 -0.11 -12.97 13.14
CA ASP A 46 -0.27 -13.20 11.71
C ASP A 46 -0.69 -14.65 11.46
N ALA A 47 -1.54 -14.89 10.48
CA ALA A 47 -1.87 -16.27 10.18
C ALA A 47 -0.69 -16.98 9.51
N LEU A 48 0.02 -16.30 8.61
CA LEU A 48 1.13 -16.87 7.87
C LEU A 48 2.27 -15.87 7.70
N ASN A 49 3.50 -16.28 8.00
CA ASN A 49 4.71 -15.49 7.78
C ASN A 49 5.66 -16.26 6.84
N VAL A 50 6.12 -15.60 5.78
CA VAL A 50 7.01 -16.14 4.75
C VAL A 50 8.21 -15.22 4.61
N ALA A 51 9.35 -15.62 5.14
CA ALA A 51 10.62 -14.89 5.02
C ALA A 51 11.63 -15.59 4.09
N GLY A 52 11.26 -16.76 3.55
CA GLY A 52 12.12 -17.57 2.71
C GLY A 52 12.20 -17.11 1.24
N GLU A 53 12.76 -17.96 0.41
CA GLU A 53 12.89 -17.71 -1.02
C GLU A 53 12.15 -18.74 -1.88
N ASN A 54 11.60 -18.31 -3.01
CA ASN A 54 10.88 -19.15 -3.98
C ASN A 54 9.73 -19.95 -3.35
N CYS A 55 9.06 -19.38 -2.34
CA CYS A 55 7.93 -20.02 -1.67
C CYS A 55 6.61 -19.62 -2.33
N LYS A 56 5.62 -20.50 -2.24
CA LYS A 56 4.29 -20.30 -2.83
C LYS A 56 3.20 -20.54 -1.80
N ILE A 57 2.28 -19.61 -1.70
CA ILE A 57 1.04 -19.72 -0.92
C ILE A 57 -0.08 -19.65 -1.92
N VAL A 58 -0.73 -20.77 -2.15
CA VAL A 58 -1.70 -20.90 -3.24
C VAL A 58 -2.99 -21.59 -2.81
N ASN A 59 -4.12 -21.15 -3.36
CA ASN A 59 -5.44 -21.75 -3.12
C ASN A 59 -5.83 -21.83 -1.65
N CYS A 60 -5.34 -20.92 -0.81
CA CYS A 60 -5.56 -20.93 0.64
C CYS A 60 -6.71 -19.99 1.03
N THR A 61 -7.39 -20.33 2.11
CA THR A 61 -8.30 -19.41 2.82
C THR A 61 -7.68 -19.00 4.14
N VAL A 62 -7.44 -17.69 4.32
CA VAL A 62 -6.85 -17.10 5.53
C VAL A 62 -7.88 -16.19 6.17
N LYS A 63 -8.26 -16.46 7.42
CA LYS A 63 -9.29 -15.67 8.08
C LYS A 63 -9.18 -15.63 9.60
N ASN A 64 -9.82 -14.61 10.20
CA ASN A 64 -9.88 -14.43 11.64
C ASN A 64 -8.48 -14.43 12.28
N ALA A 65 -7.54 -13.69 11.72
CA ALA A 65 -6.27 -13.35 12.32
C ALA A 65 -6.35 -11.94 12.94
N ALA A 66 -5.90 -11.78 14.19
CA ALA A 66 -6.03 -10.50 14.87
C ALA A 66 -4.93 -9.48 14.48
N ASP A 67 -3.84 -9.94 13.92
CA ASP A 67 -2.82 -9.10 13.27
C ASP A 67 -2.99 -9.16 11.75
N CYS A 68 -1.94 -9.41 10.97
CA CYS A 68 -2.04 -9.49 9.53
C CYS A 68 -2.46 -10.89 9.04
N GLY A 69 -3.04 -10.96 7.84
CA GLY A 69 -3.39 -12.26 7.24
C GLY A 69 -2.15 -13.01 6.78
N ILE A 70 -1.45 -12.49 5.80
CA ILE A 70 -0.24 -13.08 5.22
C ILE A 70 0.87 -12.02 5.21
N ASN A 71 2.01 -12.33 5.81
CA ASN A 71 3.20 -11.50 5.79
C ASN A 71 4.28 -12.16 4.93
N VAL A 72 4.70 -11.50 3.86
CA VAL A 72 5.69 -12.01 2.91
C VAL A 72 6.88 -11.07 2.84
N SER A 73 8.04 -11.62 3.10
CA SER A 73 9.35 -10.98 2.90
C SER A 73 10.27 -11.93 2.12
N GLY A 74 11.53 -11.60 2.00
CA GLY A 74 12.47 -12.45 1.25
C GLY A 74 12.38 -12.22 -0.26
N LYS A 75 12.47 -13.29 -1.06
CA LYS A 75 12.67 -13.14 -2.50
C LYS A 75 11.91 -14.18 -3.35
N ASN A 76 11.36 -13.74 -4.48
CA ASN A 76 10.67 -14.59 -5.46
C ASN A 76 9.50 -15.40 -4.86
N ASN A 77 8.80 -14.87 -3.86
CA ASN A 77 7.65 -15.53 -3.26
C ASN A 77 6.36 -15.16 -3.98
N LEU A 78 5.40 -16.08 -3.97
CA LEU A 78 4.10 -15.93 -4.64
C LEU A 78 2.96 -16.17 -3.66
N VAL A 79 1.99 -15.25 -3.63
CA VAL A 79 0.66 -15.44 -3.02
C VAL A 79 -0.37 -15.38 -4.13
N GLU A 80 -1.05 -16.48 -4.40
CA GLU A 80 -1.93 -16.60 -5.56
C GLU A 80 -3.20 -17.38 -5.24
N ASN A 81 -4.32 -16.91 -5.80
CA ASN A 81 -5.62 -17.60 -5.72
C ASN A 81 -6.07 -17.88 -4.28
N CYS A 82 -5.80 -16.94 -3.36
CA CYS A 82 -6.18 -17.03 -1.97
C CYS A 82 -7.36 -16.11 -1.65
N GLU A 83 -8.18 -16.53 -0.68
CA GLU A 83 -9.12 -15.65 0.02
C GLU A 83 -8.51 -15.23 1.35
N VAL A 84 -8.41 -13.92 1.60
CA VAL A 84 -7.92 -13.36 2.87
C VAL A 84 -8.96 -12.41 3.42
N ALA A 85 -9.59 -12.78 4.54
CA ALA A 85 -10.77 -12.08 5.04
C ALA A 85 -10.86 -12.06 6.58
N PHE A 86 -11.59 -11.06 7.12
CA PHE A 86 -11.81 -10.89 8.56
C PHE A 86 -10.48 -10.78 9.33
N ILE A 87 -9.65 -9.85 8.88
CA ILE A 87 -8.29 -9.65 9.38
C ILE A 87 -8.24 -8.38 10.23
N GLY A 88 -7.55 -8.46 11.37
CA GLY A 88 -7.47 -7.36 12.32
C GLY A 88 -6.73 -6.13 11.78
N LYS A 89 -5.70 -6.33 10.96
CA LYS A 89 -4.91 -5.27 10.31
C LYS A 89 -4.89 -5.42 8.79
N ASP A 90 -3.68 -5.50 8.17
CA ASP A 90 -3.51 -5.65 6.73
C ASP A 90 -3.87 -7.08 6.27
N ALA A 91 -4.54 -7.21 5.13
CA ALA A 91 -4.79 -8.54 4.61
C ALA A 91 -3.49 -9.21 4.18
N VAL A 92 -2.64 -8.50 3.42
CA VAL A 92 -1.31 -8.96 3.02
C VAL A 92 -0.28 -7.86 3.25
N VAL A 93 0.81 -8.19 3.95
CA VAL A 93 2.03 -7.38 3.99
C VAL A 93 3.02 -7.99 3.01
N LEU A 94 3.45 -7.22 2.03
CA LEU A 94 4.39 -7.65 1.00
C LEU A 94 5.64 -6.79 1.05
N SER A 95 6.76 -7.39 1.35
CA SER A 95 8.04 -6.70 1.38
C SER A 95 9.10 -7.51 0.65
N GLY A 96 10.28 -6.98 0.53
CA GLY A 96 11.43 -7.67 -0.06
C GLY A 96 12.19 -6.78 -1.03
N GLY A 97 13.40 -7.21 -1.33
CA GLY A 97 14.37 -6.38 -2.01
C GLY A 97 15.15 -5.48 -1.03
N SER A 98 16.23 -4.91 -1.48
CA SER A 98 17.12 -4.08 -0.68
C SER A 98 17.58 -2.86 -1.46
N ALA A 99 17.58 -1.70 -0.79
CA ALA A 99 18.20 -0.48 -1.32
C ALA A 99 19.72 -0.65 -1.50
N GLU A 100 20.37 -1.41 -0.61
CA GLU A 100 21.78 -1.75 -0.77
C GLU A 100 21.97 -2.65 -2.00
N GLY A 101 22.69 -2.16 -2.97
CA GLY A 101 22.90 -2.84 -4.25
C GLY A 101 21.67 -2.90 -5.16
N PHE A 102 20.58 -2.22 -4.79
CA PHE A 102 19.33 -2.16 -5.55
C PHE A 102 18.79 -3.53 -5.99
N VAL A 103 18.66 -4.41 -5.02
CA VAL A 103 18.24 -5.80 -5.24
C VAL A 103 16.73 -5.92 -5.26
N TYR A 104 16.17 -6.55 -6.29
CA TYR A 104 14.73 -6.81 -6.40
C TYR A 104 14.27 -7.93 -5.48
N GLY A 105 13.16 -7.72 -4.77
CA GLY A 105 12.47 -8.74 -4.02
C GLY A 105 11.76 -9.73 -4.92
N SER A 106 11.17 -9.22 -6.01
CA SER A 106 10.42 -10.02 -6.99
C SER A 106 9.32 -10.90 -6.38
N ASN A 107 8.74 -10.44 -5.26
CA ASN A 107 7.60 -11.09 -4.66
C ASN A 107 6.31 -10.64 -5.36
N THR A 108 5.34 -11.53 -5.45
CA THR A 108 4.09 -11.27 -6.17
C THR A 108 2.88 -11.67 -5.33
N VAL A 109 1.88 -10.77 -5.28
CA VAL A 109 0.53 -11.02 -4.76
C VAL A 109 -0.44 -10.89 -5.91
N THR A 110 -1.04 -11.99 -6.38
CA THR A 110 -1.85 -11.98 -7.59
C THR A 110 -3.08 -12.87 -7.49
N ASN A 111 -4.15 -12.47 -8.17
CA ASN A 111 -5.38 -13.26 -8.30
C ASN A 111 -6.01 -13.68 -6.96
N ASN A 112 -5.96 -12.78 -5.96
CA ASN A 112 -6.54 -13.05 -4.64
C ASN A 112 -7.82 -12.23 -4.43
N SER A 113 -8.68 -12.69 -3.50
CA SER A 113 -9.80 -11.94 -2.94
C SER A 113 -9.41 -11.47 -1.53
N LEU A 114 -9.27 -10.15 -1.35
CA LEU A 114 -8.80 -9.52 -0.12
C LEU A 114 -9.89 -8.60 0.42
N HIS A 115 -10.55 -8.98 1.51
CA HIS A 115 -11.68 -8.21 2.00
C HIS A 115 -11.88 -8.31 3.51
N ASP A 116 -12.74 -7.45 4.06
CA ASP A 116 -13.03 -7.42 5.50
C ASP A 116 -11.74 -7.39 6.35
N TYR A 117 -10.75 -6.63 5.93
CA TYR A 117 -9.53 -6.36 6.69
C TYR A 117 -9.67 -5.05 7.48
N GLY A 118 -8.75 -4.81 8.42
CA GLY A 118 -8.83 -3.66 9.31
C GLY A 118 -9.94 -3.79 10.36
N GLU A 119 -10.28 -5.00 10.79
CA GLU A 119 -11.34 -5.23 11.77
C GLU A 119 -11.01 -4.64 13.15
N ILE A 120 -9.74 -4.62 13.53
CA ILE A 120 -9.24 -4.09 14.82
C ILE A 120 -8.60 -2.71 14.62
N GLN A 121 -7.63 -2.59 13.72
CA GLN A 121 -7.00 -1.32 13.37
C GLN A 121 -7.69 -0.74 12.13
N LYS A 122 -8.34 0.42 12.28
CA LYS A 122 -9.17 1.02 11.23
C LYS A 122 -8.43 2.01 10.32
N THR A 123 -7.21 2.42 10.70
CA THR A 123 -6.42 3.42 9.95
C THR A 123 -5.00 2.93 9.74
N TYR A 124 -4.33 3.45 8.71
CA TYR A 124 -2.98 3.07 8.30
C TYR A 124 -2.84 1.56 8.05
N ILE A 125 -3.86 0.97 7.44
CA ILE A 125 -3.89 -0.42 7.00
C ILE A 125 -4.34 -0.50 5.54
N ALA A 126 -4.02 -1.60 4.89
CA ALA A 126 -4.34 -1.83 3.49
C ALA A 126 -4.72 -3.30 3.19
N GLY A 127 -5.40 -3.50 2.07
CA GLY A 127 -5.55 -4.84 1.50
C GLY A 127 -4.20 -5.45 1.15
N VAL A 128 -3.33 -4.65 0.51
CA VAL A 128 -1.91 -4.97 0.38
C VAL A 128 -1.06 -3.80 0.86
N ASN A 129 -0.26 -4.04 1.89
CA ASN A 129 0.76 -3.12 2.40
C ASN A 129 2.10 -3.50 1.77
N LEU A 130 2.49 -2.78 0.71
CA LEU A 130 3.60 -3.10 -0.16
C LEU A 130 4.82 -2.24 0.16
N SER A 131 5.98 -2.84 0.31
CA SER A 131 7.24 -2.13 0.49
C SER A 131 8.41 -2.82 -0.21
N GLY A 132 9.58 -2.19 -0.20
CA GLY A 132 10.79 -2.74 -0.81
C GLY A 132 10.95 -2.41 -2.28
N ILE A 133 11.59 -3.29 -3.05
CA ILE A 133 12.01 -3.00 -4.43
C ILE A 133 11.56 -4.12 -5.37
N GLY A 134 10.86 -3.73 -6.46
CA GLY A 134 10.53 -4.62 -7.58
C GLY A 134 9.55 -5.73 -7.24
N ASN A 135 8.57 -5.45 -6.38
CA ASN A 135 7.49 -6.36 -6.05
C ASN A 135 6.23 -6.03 -6.86
N VAL A 136 5.31 -6.98 -6.98
CA VAL A 136 4.13 -6.87 -7.85
C VAL A 136 2.85 -7.19 -7.09
N VAL A 137 1.85 -6.33 -7.23
CA VAL A 137 0.46 -6.55 -6.76
C VAL A 137 -0.46 -6.49 -7.98
N SER A 138 -1.01 -7.64 -8.39
CA SER A 138 -1.76 -7.70 -9.65
C SER A 138 -2.99 -8.60 -9.60
N HIS A 139 -4.01 -8.27 -10.41
CA HIS A 139 -5.21 -9.11 -10.61
C HIS A 139 -5.96 -9.48 -9.33
N ASN A 140 -5.84 -8.68 -8.26
CA ASN A 140 -6.57 -8.93 -7.03
C ASN A 140 -7.90 -8.19 -7.03
N GLU A 141 -8.91 -8.77 -6.38
CA GLU A 141 -10.10 -8.07 -5.95
C GLU A 141 -9.93 -7.65 -4.49
N ILE A 142 -10.02 -6.33 -4.21
CA ILE A 142 -9.74 -5.75 -2.88
C ILE A 142 -10.94 -4.89 -2.49
N TYR A 143 -11.64 -5.26 -1.40
CA TYR A 143 -12.90 -4.61 -1.08
C TYR A 143 -13.33 -4.69 0.38
N ASN A 144 -14.40 -3.94 0.70
CA ASN A 144 -15.09 -3.91 1.98
C ASN A 144 -14.15 -3.62 3.17
N ALA A 145 -13.52 -2.45 3.15
CA ALA A 145 -12.52 -2.12 4.16
C ALA A 145 -12.58 -0.65 4.62
N PRO A 146 -12.19 -0.38 5.87
CA PRO A 146 -12.25 0.96 6.45
C PRO A 146 -11.22 1.92 5.85
N HIS A 147 -10.10 1.41 5.31
CA HIS A 147 -9.00 2.23 4.81
C HIS A 147 -8.51 1.77 3.42
N MET A 148 -7.22 1.91 3.10
CA MET A 148 -6.65 1.78 1.76
C MET A 148 -6.83 0.38 1.13
N GLY A 149 -7.00 0.33 -0.19
CA GLY A 149 -6.89 -0.92 -0.94
C GLY A 149 -5.43 -1.36 -1.07
N VAL A 150 -4.57 -0.49 -1.57
CA VAL A 150 -3.13 -0.71 -1.65
C VAL A 150 -2.39 0.49 -1.08
N TYR A 151 -1.52 0.26 -0.11
CA TYR A 151 -0.49 1.19 0.32
C TYR A 151 0.86 0.71 -0.21
N TYR A 152 1.67 1.60 -0.77
CA TYR A 152 2.99 1.19 -1.22
C TYR A 152 4.08 2.22 -0.89
N THR A 153 5.29 1.71 -0.65
CA THR A 153 6.54 2.46 -0.51
C THR A 153 7.67 1.74 -1.23
N GLY A 154 8.84 2.38 -1.31
CA GLY A 154 10.00 1.80 -1.98
C GLY A 154 10.01 2.08 -3.48
N ASN A 155 10.67 1.23 -4.26
CA ASN A 155 11.04 1.57 -5.63
C ASN A 155 10.71 0.44 -6.62
N GLU A 156 10.42 0.82 -7.87
CA GLU A 156 10.20 -0.13 -8.98
C GLU A 156 9.09 -1.16 -8.71
N ASN A 157 8.16 -0.85 -7.81
CA ASN A 157 7.02 -1.72 -7.54
C ASN A 157 5.93 -1.49 -8.58
N VAL A 158 5.14 -2.52 -8.85
CA VAL A 158 4.05 -2.48 -9.83
C VAL A 158 2.73 -2.86 -9.15
N VAL A 159 1.73 -1.98 -9.30
CA VAL A 159 0.35 -2.22 -8.88
C VAL A 159 -0.53 -2.20 -10.13
N GLU A 160 -0.98 -3.37 -10.61
CA GLU A 160 -1.65 -3.44 -11.91
C GLU A 160 -2.81 -4.43 -11.96
N TYR A 161 -3.78 -4.15 -12.83
CA TYR A 161 -4.93 -5.01 -13.12
C TYR A 161 -5.75 -5.41 -11.89
N ASN A 162 -5.69 -4.64 -10.79
CA ASN A 162 -6.52 -4.91 -9.61
C ASN A 162 -7.91 -4.27 -9.77
N TYR A 163 -8.92 -4.92 -9.21
CA TYR A 163 -10.23 -4.34 -8.99
C TYR A 163 -10.36 -3.95 -7.52
N ILE A 164 -10.41 -2.65 -7.25
CA ILE A 164 -10.46 -2.08 -5.88
C ILE A 164 -11.78 -1.34 -5.73
N HIS A 165 -12.62 -1.76 -4.78
CA HIS A 165 -13.90 -1.13 -4.58
C HIS A 165 -14.37 -1.22 -3.13
N ASP A 166 -15.30 -0.36 -2.76
CA ASP A 166 -15.84 -0.32 -1.40
C ASP A 166 -14.74 -0.30 -0.32
N VAL A 167 -13.70 0.50 -0.55
CA VAL A 167 -12.60 0.73 0.39
C VAL A 167 -12.58 2.19 0.86
N VAL A 168 -11.74 2.50 1.83
CA VAL A 168 -11.64 3.81 2.49
C VAL A 168 -12.99 4.25 3.05
N LEU A 169 -13.75 3.32 3.60
CA LEU A 169 -15.11 3.58 4.06
C LEU A 169 -15.19 4.44 5.33
N GLN A 170 -14.07 4.65 6.04
CA GLN A 170 -14.03 5.34 7.34
C GLN A 170 -12.95 6.43 7.42
N SER A 171 -12.47 6.95 6.27
CA SER A 171 -11.47 8.02 6.23
C SER A 171 -11.67 8.90 4.99
N SER A 172 -11.24 10.17 5.08
CA SER A 172 -11.17 11.07 3.92
C SER A 172 -9.74 11.32 3.47
N ASP A 173 -8.79 11.36 4.42
CA ASP A 173 -7.37 11.60 4.11
C ASP A 173 -6.67 10.26 3.81
N ALA A 174 -7.06 9.67 2.71
CA ALA A 174 -6.51 8.43 2.18
C ALA A 174 -6.91 8.26 0.72
N GLY A 175 -6.28 7.32 0.03
CA GLY A 175 -6.62 6.89 -1.33
C GLY A 175 -6.92 5.40 -1.40
N ALA A 176 -7.66 4.98 -2.41
CA ALA A 176 -7.81 3.54 -2.68
C ALA A 176 -6.44 2.92 -3.00
N ILE A 177 -5.59 3.64 -3.73
CA ILE A 177 -4.15 3.37 -3.86
C ILE A 177 -3.42 4.60 -3.32
N TYR A 178 -2.51 4.38 -2.39
CA TYR A 178 -1.85 5.46 -1.66
C TYR A 178 -0.35 5.23 -1.50
N THR A 179 0.43 6.29 -1.68
CA THR A 179 1.84 6.38 -1.28
C THR A 179 2.12 7.79 -0.79
N GLY A 180 3.14 7.96 0.05
CA GLY A 180 3.47 9.29 0.55
C GLY A 180 4.80 9.37 1.28
N TYR A 181 5.19 10.61 1.58
CA TYR A 181 6.24 10.94 2.55
C TYR A 181 7.69 10.68 2.12
N SER A 182 7.96 10.63 0.82
CA SER A 182 9.33 10.38 0.38
C SER A 182 9.65 10.91 -1.01
N TYR A 183 10.76 11.58 -1.14
CA TYR A 183 11.34 11.92 -2.43
C TYR A 183 12.15 10.79 -3.06
N SER A 184 12.45 9.71 -2.33
CA SER A 184 13.26 8.60 -2.83
C SER A 184 12.46 7.44 -3.43
N THR A 185 11.13 7.45 -3.29
CA THR A 185 10.26 6.40 -3.85
C THR A 185 10.00 6.63 -5.34
N TYR A 186 10.93 6.28 -6.17
CA TYR A 186 10.86 6.44 -7.63
C TYR A 186 10.60 5.12 -8.37
N GLY A 187 10.09 5.24 -9.59
CA GLY A 187 9.96 4.15 -10.53
C GLY A 187 8.76 3.23 -10.29
N ASN A 188 7.91 3.56 -9.32
CA ASN A 188 6.70 2.77 -9.10
C ASN A 188 5.64 3.04 -10.16
N VAL A 189 4.92 2.00 -10.55
CA VAL A 189 3.90 2.06 -11.61
C VAL A 189 2.57 1.54 -11.11
N VAL A 190 1.54 2.40 -11.18
CA VAL A 190 0.14 2.09 -10.89
C VAL A 190 -0.61 2.11 -12.21
N ARG A 191 -0.95 0.94 -12.76
CA ARG A 191 -1.53 0.88 -14.09
C ARG A 191 -2.65 -0.14 -14.26
N TYR A 192 -3.59 0.17 -15.16
CA TYR A 192 -4.66 -0.74 -15.56
C TYR A 192 -5.53 -1.25 -14.42
N ASN A 193 -5.57 -0.53 -13.28
CA ASN A 193 -6.47 -0.87 -12.20
C ASN A 193 -7.86 -0.31 -12.46
N CYS A 194 -8.88 -0.98 -11.97
CA CYS A 194 -10.24 -0.48 -11.87
C CYS A 194 -10.52 -0.12 -10.41
N ILE A 195 -10.79 1.15 -10.13
CA ILE A 195 -11.12 1.66 -8.80
C ILE A 195 -12.55 2.18 -8.82
N SER A 196 -13.42 1.70 -7.93
CA SER A 196 -14.81 2.14 -7.94
C SER A 196 -15.45 2.20 -6.56
N ASN A 197 -16.43 3.12 -6.41
CA ASN A 197 -17.33 3.18 -5.25
C ASN A 197 -16.57 3.24 -3.91
N ILE A 198 -15.59 4.10 -3.78
CA ILE A 198 -14.81 4.28 -2.55
C ILE A 198 -15.44 5.30 -1.61
N GLY A 199 -15.10 5.23 -0.32
CA GLY A 199 -15.66 6.11 0.71
C GLY A 199 -17.09 5.75 1.11
N SER A 200 -17.59 6.38 2.14
CA SER A 200 -18.99 6.24 2.55
C SER A 200 -19.51 7.49 3.26
N GLY A 201 -20.77 7.84 3.02
CA GLY A 201 -21.42 8.96 3.69
C GLY A 201 -20.69 10.29 3.46
N THR A 202 -20.10 10.86 4.51
CA THR A 202 -19.37 12.14 4.46
C THR A 202 -17.89 11.98 4.13
N PHE A 203 -17.37 10.77 4.06
CA PHE A 203 -15.98 10.52 3.73
C PHE A 203 -15.74 10.69 2.22
N THR A 204 -14.74 11.50 1.89
CA THR A 204 -14.42 11.87 0.50
C THR A 204 -12.96 11.55 0.15
N PRO A 205 -12.57 10.25 0.19
CA PRO A 205 -11.22 9.83 -0.13
C PRO A 205 -10.88 10.05 -1.60
N SER A 206 -9.58 9.97 -1.91
CA SER A 206 -9.10 10.04 -3.29
C SER A 206 -8.97 8.65 -3.92
N GLY A 207 -9.02 8.59 -5.25
CA GLY A 207 -8.80 7.33 -5.98
C GLY A 207 -7.36 6.88 -5.90
N ILE A 208 -6.44 7.63 -6.52
CA ILE A 208 -4.99 7.42 -6.43
C ILE A 208 -4.39 8.68 -5.79
N TYR A 209 -3.64 8.48 -4.70
CA TYR A 209 -3.09 9.56 -3.91
C TYR A 209 -1.57 9.41 -3.77
N PHE A 210 -0.83 10.30 -4.44
CA PHE A 210 0.60 10.50 -4.27
C PHE A 210 0.80 11.63 -3.27
N ASP A 211 0.83 11.28 -1.99
CA ASP A 211 0.84 12.26 -0.90
C ASP A 211 2.26 12.71 -0.57
N ASP A 212 2.34 13.78 0.18
CA ASP A 212 3.53 14.37 0.77
C ASP A 212 4.86 14.04 0.07
N ASN A 213 5.17 14.82 -0.96
CA ASN A 213 6.45 14.76 -1.68
C ASN A 213 6.73 13.46 -2.47
N SER A 214 5.76 12.56 -2.60
CA SER A 214 5.92 11.38 -3.45
C SER A 214 6.25 11.76 -4.87
N SER A 215 7.41 11.32 -5.33
CA SER A 215 8.00 11.73 -6.59
C SER A 215 8.31 10.54 -7.50
N GLY A 216 8.31 10.78 -8.83
CA GLY A 216 8.66 9.74 -9.81
C GLY A 216 7.67 8.59 -9.92
N GLN A 217 6.40 8.85 -9.63
CA GLN A 217 5.31 7.88 -9.71
C GLN A 217 4.66 7.91 -11.10
N THR A 218 4.22 6.77 -11.58
CA THR A 218 3.44 6.69 -12.83
C THR A 218 2.07 6.12 -12.57
N ALA A 219 0.99 6.86 -12.93
CA ALA A 219 -0.38 6.36 -12.99
C ALA A 219 -0.84 6.33 -14.45
N TYR A 220 -1.03 5.13 -15.02
CA TYR A 220 -1.30 4.96 -16.44
C TYR A 220 -2.43 3.96 -16.69
N GLY A 221 -3.37 4.35 -17.58
CA GLY A 221 -4.40 3.44 -18.07
C GLY A 221 -5.40 2.94 -17.02
N ASN A 222 -5.50 3.60 -15.86
CA ASN A 222 -6.44 3.20 -14.81
C ASN A 222 -7.85 3.70 -15.14
N VAL A 223 -8.86 2.99 -14.62
CA VAL A 223 -10.27 3.36 -14.68
C VAL A 223 -10.77 3.69 -13.28
N LEU A 224 -11.25 4.92 -13.05
CA LEU A 224 -11.73 5.39 -11.77
C LEU A 224 -13.20 5.79 -11.88
N ILE A 225 -14.08 5.18 -11.09
CA ILE A 225 -15.53 5.31 -11.19
C ILE A 225 -16.13 5.64 -9.83
N ASN A 226 -16.98 6.68 -9.76
CA ASN A 226 -17.66 7.08 -8.52
C ASN A 226 -16.68 7.37 -7.39
N ILE A 227 -15.75 8.29 -7.62
CA ILE A 227 -14.76 8.73 -6.62
C ILE A 227 -15.30 9.99 -5.94
N PRO A 228 -15.61 9.98 -4.64
CA PRO A 228 -16.25 11.13 -3.99
C PRO A 228 -15.31 12.34 -3.81
N GLY A 229 -14.01 12.12 -3.66
CA GLY A 229 -12.98 13.15 -3.58
C GLY A 229 -12.30 13.42 -4.92
N TYR A 230 -10.97 13.43 -4.91
CA TYR A 230 -10.17 13.56 -6.14
C TYR A 230 -9.93 12.20 -6.78
N ALA A 231 -10.08 12.10 -8.11
CA ALA A 231 -9.65 10.89 -8.79
C ALA A 231 -8.13 10.70 -8.63
N PHE A 232 -7.37 11.81 -8.78
CA PHE A 232 -5.94 11.85 -8.51
C PHE A 232 -5.60 13.02 -7.59
N LEU A 233 -4.82 12.77 -6.55
CA LEU A 233 -4.25 13.81 -5.69
C LEU A 233 -2.73 13.67 -5.67
N VAL A 234 -2.03 14.79 -5.95
CA VAL A 234 -0.56 14.87 -5.89
C VAL A 234 -0.18 15.96 -4.90
N GLY A 235 0.39 15.56 -3.77
CA GLY A 235 0.73 16.44 -2.65
C GLY A 235 2.20 16.87 -2.66
N GLY A 236 2.57 17.81 -3.52
CA GLY A 236 3.90 18.43 -3.51
C GLY A 236 5.04 17.58 -4.06
N GLY A 237 4.76 16.42 -4.64
CA GLY A 237 5.76 15.60 -5.33
C GLY A 237 6.07 16.11 -6.74
N ARG A 238 7.17 15.65 -7.31
CA ARG A 238 7.62 16.02 -8.66
C ARG A 238 7.92 14.80 -9.53
N ASP A 239 8.05 15.02 -10.81
CA ASP A 239 8.32 13.97 -11.82
C ASP A 239 7.26 12.86 -11.85
N ASN A 240 6.05 13.15 -11.36
CA ASN A 240 4.92 12.24 -11.41
C ASN A 240 4.24 12.32 -12.78
N MET A 241 3.87 11.16 -13.33
CA MET A 241 3.20 11.04 -14.62
C MET A 241 1.80 10.45 -14.43
N ILE A 242 0.78 11.18 -14.87
CA ILE A 242 -0.62 10.73 -14.83
C ILE A 242 -1.16 10.85 -16.24
N GLU A 243 -1.30 9.72 -16.94
CA GLU A 243 -1.73 9.75 -18.35
C GLU A 243 -2.61 8.56 -18.75
N ASN A 244 -3.42 8.78 -19.80
CA ASN A 244 -4.30 7.76 -20.37
C ASN A 244 -5.25 7.08 -19.37
N ASN A 245 -5.62 7.76 -18.28
CA ASN A 245 -6.59 7.25 -17.31
C ASN A 245 -8.01 7.69 -17.71
N LEU A 246 -8.99 6.85 -17.38
CA LEU A 246 -10.41 7.14 -17.55
C LEU A 246 -11.04 7.45 -16.19
N VAL A 247 -11.65 8.62 -16.06
CA VAL A 247 -12.36 9.05 -14.85
C VAL A 247 -13.85 9.25 -15.16
N ILE A 248 -14.70 8.54 -14.44
CA ILE A 248 -16.15 8.59 -14.57
C ILE A 248 -16.76 8.95 -13.22
N ASN A 249 -17.47 10.07 -13.14
CA ASN A 249 -18.16 10.52 -11.94
C ASN A 249 -17.22 10.64 -10.72
N ALA A 250 -16.29 11.59 -10.78
CA ALA A 250 -15.47 11.97 -9.62
C ALA A 250 -15.89 13.34 -9.09
N GLY A 251 -15.72 13.57 -7.80
CA GLY A 251 -15.92 14.87 -7.17
C GLY A 251 -15.03 15.92 -7.82
N LYS A 252 -13.76 15.59 -8.05
CA LYS A 252 -12.80 16.36 -8.88
C LYS A 252 -11.86 15.39 -9.61
N GLN A 253 -11.38 15.79 -10.80
CA GLN A 253 -10.50 14.92 -11.57
C GLN A 253 -9.09 14.83 -10.97
N ILE A 254 -8.47 15.98 -10.73
CA ILE A 254 -7.10 16.02 -10.21
C ILE A 254 -6.90 17.24 -9.30
N LEU A 255 -6.13 17.06 -8.24
CA LEU A 255 -5.49 18.13 -7.50
C LEU A 255 -3.97 17.96 -7.61
N TYR A 256 -3.33 19.01 -8.07
CA TYR A 256 -1.89 19.18 -7.98
C TYR A 256 -1.64 20.29 -6.96
N ASP A 257 -1.07 19.99 -5.82
CA ASP A 257 -0.74 21.00 -4.83
C ASP A 257 0.78 21.12 -4.67
N ASP A 258 1.23 22.33 -4.46
CA ASP A 258 2.64 22.73 -4.43
C ASP A 258 3.18 22.83 -3.00
N ARG A 259 2.56 22.12 -2.06
CA ARG A 259 2.87 22.19 -0.62
C ARG A 259 4.36 22.04 -0.28
N ALA A 260 5.13 21.43 -1.16
CA ALA A 260 6.57 21.27 -1.02
C ALA A 260 7.39 22.44 -1.60
N TYR A 261 6.78 23.30 -2.42
CA TYR A 261 7.51 24.32 -3.17
C TYR A 261 7.35 25.73 -2.56
N ASP A 262 6.14 26.18 -2.33
CA ASP A 262 5.85 27.60 -2.10
C ASP A 262 5.66 27.97 -0.61
N GLY A 263 5.79 27.05 0.31
CA GLY A 263 5.42 27.35 1.69
C GLY A 263 3.98 27.86 1.80
N TYR A 264 3.13 27.51 0.85
CA TYR A 264 1.78 28.01 0.65
C TYR A 264 0.90 27.92 1.89
N HIS A 265 1.22 26.98 2.74
CA HIS A 265 0.58 26.86 4.03
C HIS A 265 1.49 27.43 5.11
N ASN A 266 1.46 28.75 5.29
CA ASN A 266 2.20 29.49 6.33
C ASN A 266 2.02 28.95 7.76
N ASP A 267 1.16 28.00 7.97
CA ASP A 267 0.84 27.38 9.26
C ASP A 267 1.21 25.89 9.36
N GLY A 268 1.66 25.26 8.27
CA GLY A 268 2.04 23.85 8.23
C GLY A 268 3.52 23.59 8.58
N TRP A 269 3.84 22.40 9.00
CA TRP A 269 5.21 22.00 9.34
C TRP A 269 6.19 21.98 8.14
N TYR A 270 5.68 21.99 6.89
CA TYR A 270 6.48 22.24 5.69
C TYR A 270 6.85 23.73 5.53
N ALA A 271 5.96 24.63 5.90
CA ALA A 271 6.01 26.02 5.49
C ALA A 271 7.12 26.85 6.11
N LYS A 272 7.45 26.60 7.35
CA LYS A 272 8.38 27.48 8.06
C LYS A 272 9.81 27.43 7.57
N ASN A 273 10.20 26.41 6.81
CA ASN A 273 11.60 26.12 6.58
C ASN A 273 11.93 25.44 5.23
N CYS A 274 11.09 25.56 4.21
CA CYS A 274 11.36 24.91 2.91
C CYS A 274 12.71 25.30 2.29
N LYS A 275 13.19 26.51 2.59
CA LYS A 275 14.43 27.07 2.04
C LYS A 275 15.64 27.02 2.97
N THR A 276 15.52 26.42 4.15
CA THR A 276 16.65 26.36 5.09
C THR A 276 17.25 24.95 5.14
N PRO A 277 18.60 24.84 5.26
CA PRO A 277 19.28 23.53 5.33
C PRO A 277 18.81 22.62 6.48
N ASP A 278 18.19 23.19 7.51
CA ASP A 278 17.69 22.48 8.68
C ASP A 278 16.22 22.06 8.55
N SER A 279 15.57 22.39 7.43
CA SER A 279 14.16 22.04 7.22
C SER A 279 13.98 20.54 6.99
N ARG A 280 12.82 20.01 7.39
CA ARG A 280 12.49 18.61 7.13
C ARG A 280 12.46 18.31 5.64
N LEU A 281 11.99 19.24 4.82
CA LEU A 281 12.00 19.13 3.36
C LEU A 281 13.42 18.94 2.83
N TRP A 282 14.35 19.79 3.26
CA TRP A 282 15.76 19.71 2.85
C TRP A 282 16.42 18.40 3.30
N GLN A 283 16.09 17.93 4.50
CA GLN A 283 16.55 16.62 4.98
C GLN A 283 16.03 15.48 4.10
N LEU A 284 14.74 15.48 3.74
CA LEU A 284 14.17 14.47 2.84
C LEU A 284 14.80 14.50 1.44
N MET A 285 15.12 15.68 0.93
CA MET A 285 15.83 15.83 -0.35
C MET A 285 17.27 15.30 -0.27
N ASN A 286 17.97 15.54 0.82
CA ASN A 286 19.30 15.00 1.06
C ASN A 286 19.27 13.48 1.21
N GLU A 287 18.33 12.93 1.99
CA GLU A 287 18.10 11.50 2.11
C GLU A 287 17.87 10.85 0.73
N ALA A 288 17.07 11.50 -0.13
CA ALA A 288 16.84 11.02 -1.49
C ALA A 288 18.10 11.07 -2.36
N LYS A 289 18.89 12.13 -2.24
CA LYS A 289 20.18 12.26 -2.98
C LYS A 289 21.19 11.22 -2.54
N GLU A 290 21.34 11.00 -1.24
CA GLU A 290 22.21 9.95 -0.70
C GLU A 290 21.77 8.56 -1.16
N PHE A 291 20.46 8.28 -1.11
CA PHE A 291 19.90 7.06 -1.67
C PHE A 291 20.22 6.90 -3.15
N ASN A 292 19.97 7.92 -3.98
CA ASN A 292 20.23 7.88 -5.43
C ASN A 292 21.72 7.64 -5.73
N ALA A 293 22.62 8.29 -4.99
CA ALA A 293 24.06 8.07 -5.10
C ALA A 293 24.46 6.63 -4.75
N SER A 294 23.85 6.04 -3.73
CA SER A 294 24.12 4.66 -3.31
C SER A 294 23.73 3.60 -4.34
N ILE A 295 22.82 3.95 -5.26
CA ILE A 295 22.35 3.09 -6.35
C ILE A 295 22.87 3.52 -7.73
N GLY A 296 23.95 4.30 -7.75
CA GLY A 296 24.62 4.72 -8.98
C GLY A 296 23.91 5.84 -9.75
N ASN A 297 23.21 6.73 -9.05
CA ASN A 297 22.45 7.86 -9.62
C ASN A 297 21.42 7.41 -10.69
N LYS A 298 20.67 6.40 -10.35
CA LYS A 298 19.68 5.77 -11.25
C LYS A 298 18.56 6.74 -11.68
N TYR A 299 18.15 7.66 -10.80
CA TYR A 299 17.03 8.54 -11.02
C TYR A 299 17.48 9.99 -11.26
N ASP A 300 17.46 10.40 -12.51
CA ASP A 300 17.82 11.78 -12.91
C ASP A 300 16.94 12.85 -12.24
N GLY A 301 15.69 12.53 -11.94
CA GLY A 301 14.76 13.44 -11.27
C GLY A 301 15.25 13.84 -9.88
N ILE A 302 15.87 12.93 -9.14
CA ILE A 302 16.42 13.22 -7.81
C ILE A 302 17.63 14.18 -7.92
N GLU A 303 18.48 14.00 -8.90
CA GLU A 303 19.61 14.92 -9.15
C GLU A 303 19.14 16.33 -9.54
N ARG A 304 18.14 16.41 -10.43
CA ARG A 304 17.57 17.70 -10.85
C ARG A 304 16.88 18.43 -9.70
N MET A 305 16.24 17.71 -8.79
CA MET A 305 15.52 18.29 -7.66
C MET A 305 16.41 19.26 -6.86
N HIS A 306 17.62 18.85 -6.48
CA HIS A 306 18.57 19.70 -5.78
C HIS A 306 19.00 20.92 -6.60
N GLN A 307 19.25 20.74 -7.89
CA GLN A 307 19.66 21.85 -8.79
C GLN A 307 18.56 22.88 -8.96
N ASP A 308 17.29 22.45 -9.01
CA ASP A 308 16.16 23.35 -9.18
C ASP A 308 15.92 24.18 -7.92
N TYR A 309 16.05 23.58 -6.72
CA TYR A 309 15.92 24.32 -5.45
C TYR A 309 17.10 25.27 -5.16
N GLU A 310 18.29 25.01 -5.69
CA GLU A 310 19.45 25.92 -5.56
C GLU A 310 19.38 27.14 -6.49
N ARG A 311 18.58 27.07 -7.56
CA ARG A 311 18.46 28.15 -8.56
C ARG A 311 17.41 29.20 -8.21
N GLU A 312 16.52 28.94 -7.25
CA GLU A 312 15.44 29.81 -6.81
C GLU A 312 15.68 30.40 -5.41
#